data_2f22dbf4daed92bf1ab39de05fa347fb
#
_entry.id   2f22dbf4daed92bf1ab39de05fa347fb
#
_cell.length_a   1.000
_cell.length_b   1.000
_cell.length_c   1.000
_cell.angle_alpha   90.00
_cell.angle_beta   90.00
_cell.angle_gamma   90.00
#
_symmetry.space_group_name_H-M   'P 1'
#
loop_
_entity.id
_entity.type
_entity.pdbx_description
1 polymer ?
#
loop_
_entity_poly.entity_id
_entity_poly.type
_entity_poly.pdbx_seq_one_letter_code
_entity_poly.pdbx_strand_id
1 'polypeptide(L)'
;MREFIELAGGIRAGHELKFWVPGGSSTPIFGPEELDVPLDYESVGAAGSMLGTRALQVFDETVSAVRVVARWTEFYQHESCGKCTFCREGTYWMRQIMARLEAGRGLPGDVEKLEDIASNISGRSFCALGDAYAAPLRKTAAAFP
;
A
#
# COMPACT_ATOMS: atom_id res chain seq x y z
N MET A 1 5.28 -6.12 -16.35
CA MET A 1 4.38 -4.95 -16.18
C MET A 1 4.49 -3.93 -17.30
N ARG A 2 5.69 -3.62 -17.77
CA ARG A 2 5.94 -2.65 -18.85
C ARG A 2 5.03 -2.83 -20.06
N GLU A 3 4.98 -4.04 -20.61
CA GLU A 3 4.12 -4.36 -21.76
C GLU A 3 2.63 -4.09 -21.53
N PHE A 4 2.12 -4.33 -20.31
CA PHE A 4 0.73 -4.03 -19.98
C PHE A 4 0.44 -2.53 -19.96
N ILE A 5 1.37 -1.73 -19.45
CA ILE A 5 1.26 -0.27 -19.48
C ILE A 5 1.25 0.23 -20.91
N GLU A 6 2.15 -0.29 -21.77
CA GLU A 6 2.21 0.07 -23.18
C GLU A 6 0.93 -0.32 -23.94
N LEU A 7 0.41 -1.53 -23.72
CA LEU A 7 -0.86 -2.00 -24.30
C LEU A 7 -2.06 -1.14 -23.86
N ALA A 8 -2.02 -0.62 -22.63
CA ALA A 8 -3.06 0.25 -22.09
C ALA A 8 -2.96 1.71 -22.58
N GLY A 9 -1.96 2.04 -23.42
CA GLY A 9 -1.75 3.38 -23.95
C GLY A 9 -0.63 4.17 -23.27
N GLY A 10 0.14 3.54 -22.39
CA GLY A 10 1.27 4.13 -21.70
C GLY A 10 0.87 4.97 -20.47
N ILE A 11 1.85 5.66 -19.90
CA ILE A 11 1.62 6.69 -18.90
C ILE A 11 1.10 7.95 -19.61
N ARG A 12 0.31 8.73 -18.92
CA ARG A 12 -0.23 9.99 -19.43
C ARG A 12 0.89 10.84 -20.08
N ALA A 13 0.63 11.42 -21.25
CA ALA A 13 1.62 12.19 -21.99
C ALA A 13 2.27 13.30 -21.15
N GLY A 14 3.59 13.34 -21.14
CA GLY A 14 4.38 14.31 -20.36
C GLY A 14 4.55 13.95 -18.88
N HIS A 15 4.15 12.75 -18.47
CA HIS A 15 4.28 12.25 -17.11
C HIS A 15 5.11 10.97 -17.04
N GLU A 16 5.64 10.69 -15.86
CA GLU A 16 6.47 9.51 -15.59
C GLU A 16 5.82 8.62 -14.53
N LEU A 17 6.10 7.32 -14.60
CA LEU A 17 5.68 6.38 -13.58
C LEU A 17 6.35 6.70 -12.25
N LYS A 18 5.57 6.85 -11.20
CA LYS A 18 6.08 6.98 -9.83
C LYS A 18 6.08 5.66 -9.07
N PHE A 19 4.95 4.96 -9.09
CA PHE A 19 4.79 3.64 -8.48
C PHE A 19 3.60 2.90 -9.08
N TRP A 20 3.53 1.61 -8.83
CA TRP A 20 2.43 0.77 -9.27
C TRP A 20 2.11 -0.33 -8.26
N VAL A 21 0.94 -0.93 -8.38
CA VAL A 21 0.40 -1.93 -7.46
C VAL A 21 -0.03 -3.15 -8.25
N PRO A 22 0.53 -4.35 -8.00
CA PRO A 22 0.25 -5.54 -8.79
C PRO A 22 -1.11 -6.17 -8.52
N GLY A 23 -1.63 -6.05 -7.30
CA GLY A 23 -2.79 -6.82 -6.87
C GLY A 23 -3.85 -6.05 -6.06
N GLY A 24 -3.89 -4.73 -6.19
CA GLY A 24 -4.81 -3.88 -5.43
C GLY A 24 -4.25 -3.41 -4.09
N SER A 25 -5.07 -2.73 -3.32
CA SER A 25 -4.68 -2.03 -2.08
C SER A 25 -4.11 -2.93 -0.97
N SER A 26 -4.27 -4.25 -1.09
CA SER A 26 -3.74 -5.23 -0.13
C SER A 26 -2.31 -5.69 -0.43
N THR A 27 -1.72 -5.21 -1.52
CA THR A 27 -0.39 -5.65 -1.95
C THR A 27 0.65 -4.55 -1.80
N PRO A 28 1.87 -4.87 -1.36
CA PRO A 28 2.96 -3.92 -1.33
C PRO A 28 3.20 -3.24 -2.68
N ILE A 29 3.46 -1.95 -2.65
CA ILE A 29 3.71 -1.14 -3.84
C ILE A 29 5.08 -1.47 -4.46
N PHE A 30 5.19 -1.24 -5.76
CA PHE A 30 6.42 -1.31 -6.54
C PHE A 30 6.77 0.05 -7.14
N GLY A 31 8.06 0.33 -7.27
CA GLY A 31 8.58 1.48 -8.00
C GLY A 31 8.80 1.18 -9.49
N PRO A 32 9.39 2.14 -10.22
CA PRO A 32 9.74 1.96 -11.62
C PRO A 32 10.79 0.86 -11.86
N GLU A 33 11.61 0.58 -10.86
CA GLU A 33 12.67 -0.44 -10.89
C GLU A 33 12.11 -1.87 -11.00
N GLU A 34 10.89 -2.12 -10.54
CA GLU A 34 10.25 -3.43 -10.62
C GLU A 34 9.36 -3.61 -11.86
N LEU A 35 9.40 -2.69 -12.84
CA LEU A 35 8.58 -2.79 -14.06
C LEU A 35 8.82 -4.05 -14.88
N ASP A 36 10.03 -4.61 -14.82
CA ASP A 36 10.41 -5.79 -15.59
C ASP A 36 10.23 -7.11 -14.83
N VAL A 37 9.70 -7.06 -13.59
CA VAL A 37 9.29 -8.26 -12.85
C VAL A 37 8.15 -8.96 -13.62
N PRO A 38 8.28 -10.26 -13.92
CA PRO A 38 7.22 -11.04 -14.52
C PRO A 38 5.94 -11.01 -13.67
N LEU A 39 4.77 -10.90 -14.31
CA LEU A 39 3.49 -10.84 -13.61
C LEU A 39 2.93 -12.25 -13.35
N ASP A 40 3.72 -13.06 -12.65
CA ASP A 40 3.33 -14.33 -12.10
C ASP A 40 3.43 -14.31 -10.57
N TYR A 41 2.85 -15.31 -9.91
CA TYR A 41 2.77 -15.33 -8.43
C TYR A 41 4.14 -15.47 -7.78
N GLU A 42 5.01 -16.27 -8.38
CA GLU A 42 6.34 -16.58 -7.85
C GLU A 42 7.28 -15.37 -7.96
N SER A 43 7.34 -14.76 -9.15
CA SER A 43 8.22 -13.61 -9.43
C SER A 43 7.81 -12.37 -8.63
N VAL A 44 6.51 -12.07 -8.58
CA VAL A 44 5.99 -10.94 -7.79
C VAL A 44 6.20 -11.20 -6.30
N GLY A 45 6.01 -12.44 -5.83
CA GLY A 45 6.29 -12.83 -4.44
C GLY A 45 7.78 -12.69 -4.09
N ALA A 46 8.67 -13.16 -4.94
CA ALA A 46 10.12 -13.05 -4.74
C ALA A 46 10.60 -11.58 -4.72
N ALA A 47 9.93 -10.68 -5.46
CA ALA A 47 10.21 -9.25 -5.46
C ALA A 47 9.60 -8.51 -4.24
N GLY A 48 8.97 -9.22 -3.31
CA GLY A 48 8.47 -8.66 -2.05
C GLY A 48 7.08 -8.02 -2.11
N SER A 49 6.26 -8.43 -3.10
CA SER A 49 4.85 -8.09 -3.18
C SER A 49 4.00 -9.34 -3.38
N MET A 50 2.78 -9.21 -3.82
CA MET A 50 1.92 -10.33 -4.22
C MET A 50 1.00 -9.92 -5.35
N LEU A 51 0.68 -10.86 -6.23
CA LEU A 51 -0.18 -10.59 -7.38
C LEU A 51 -1.65 -10.38 -6.99
N GLY A 52 -2.05 -10.89 -5.84
CA GLY A 52 -3.37 -10.67 -5.22
C GLY A 52 -4.51 -10.93 -6.19
N THR A 53 -5.41 -9.95 -6.29
CA THR A 53 -6.57 -10.00 -7.20
C THR A 53 -6.25 -9.58 -8.63
N ARG A 54 -4.99 -9.25 -8.94
CA ARG A 54 -4.55 -8.69 -10.22
C ARG A 54 -5.21 -7.35 -10.58
N ALA A 55 -5.68 -6.62 -9.58
CA ALA A 55 -6.21 -5.26 -9.74
C ALA A 55 -5.03 -4.28 -9.87
N LEU A 56 -4.43 -4.26 -11.04
CA LEU A 56 -3.28 -3.41 -11.37
C LEU A 56 -3.67 -1.93 -11.27
N GLN A 57 -2.85 -1.17 -10.57
CA GLN A 57 -2.98 0.28 -10.45
C GLN A 57 -1.64 0.94 -10.78
N VAL A 58 -1.69 2.02 -11.52
CA VAL A 58 -0.50 2.75 -11.99
C VAL A 58 -0.64 4.21 -11.61
N PHE A 59 0.40 4.79 -11.05
CA PHE A 59 0.40 6.16 -10.55
C PHE A 59 1.59 6.93 -11.09
N ASP A 60 1.31 8.09 -11.63
CA ASP A 60 2.34 9.02 -12.11
C ASP A 60 2.92 9.89 -10.96
N GLU A 61 3.92 10.70 -11.26
CA GLU A 61 4.64 11.53 -10.29
C GLU A 61 3.77 12.60 -9.62
N THR A 62 2.61 12.94 -10.20
CA THR A 62 1.69 13.94 -9.63
C THR A 62 0.90 13.40 -8.44
N VAL A 63 0.88 12.08 -8.27
CA VAL A 63 0.11 11.43 -7.19
C VAL A 63 0.94 11.30 -5.92
N SER A 64 0.38 11.74 -4.80
CA SER A 64 0.97 11.52 -3.49
C SER A 64 0.76 10.08 -3.02
N ALA A 65 1.84 9.35 -2.75
CA ALA A 65 1.77 8.00 -2.17
C ALA A 65 1.08 8.02 -0.80
N VAL A 66 1.36 9.03 0.02
CA VAL A 66 0.70 9.23 1.33
C VAL A 66 -0.82 9.33 1.17
N ARG A 67 -1.29 10.10 0.18
CA ARG A 67 -2.72 10.25 -0.09
C ARG A 67 -3.37 8.93 -0.52
N VAL A 68 -2.71 8.16 -1.38
CA VAL A 68 -3.22 6.85 -1.83
C VAL A 68 -3.35 5.90 -0.65
N VAL A 69 -2.30 5.78 0.17
CA VAL A 69 -2.30 4.91 1.34
C VAL A 69 -3.29 5.40 2.40
N ALA A 70 -3.46 6.71 2.58
CA ALA A 70 -4.49 7.25 3.47
C ALA A 70 -5.91 6.81 3.05
N ARG A 71 -6.21 6.79 1.74
CA ARG A 71 -7.50 6.28 1.22
C ARG A 71 -7.68 4.80 1.45
N TRP A 72 -6.63 4.00 1.24
CA TRP A 72 -6.68 2.56 1.57
C TRP A 72 -6.87 2.34 3.06
N THR A 73 -6.23 3.14 3.90
CA THR A 73 -6.37 3.11 5.37
C THR A 73 -7.82 3.36 5.79
N GLU A 74 -8.46 4.36 5.21
CA GLU A 74 -9.86 4.69 5.45
C GLU A 74 -10.79 3.51 5.05
N PHE A 75 -10.55 2.92 3.88
CA PHE A 75 -11.27 1.74 3.42
C PHE A 75 -11.13 0.57 4.40
N TYR A 76 -9.92 0.19 4.77
CA TYR A 76 -9.70 -0.97 5.66
C TYR A 76 -10.24 -0.75 7.08
N GLN A 77 -10.21 0.48 7.57
CA GLN A 77 -10.87 0.79 8.84
C GLN A 77 -12.39 0.60 8.75
N HIS A 78 -13.00 1.05 7.66
CA HIS A 78 -14.44 0.87 7.42
C HIS A 78 -14.83 -0.60 7.29
N GLU A 79 -14.04 -1.38 6.57
CA GLU A 79 -14.30 -2.81 6.31
C GLU A 79 -13.92 -3.72 7.49
N SER A 80 -13.25 -3.22 8.51
CA SER A 80 -12.94 -4.00 9.71
C SER A 80 -14.23 -4.39 10.44
N CYS A 81 -14.48 -5.70 10.58
CA CYS A 81 -15.65 -6.20 11.30
C CYS A 81 -15.58 -5.96 12.83
N GLY A 82 -14.45 -5.45 13.35
CA GLY A 82 -14.26 -5.15 14.77
C GLY A 82 -13.96 -6.35 15.67
N LYS A 83 -13.89 -7.58 15.14
CA LYS A 83 -13.69 -8.79 15.96
C LYS A 83 -12.32 -8.84 16.64
N CYS A 84 -11.24 -8.56 15.89
CA CYS A 84 -9.88 -8.64 16.40
C CYS A 84 -9.43 -7.26 16.89
N THR A 85 -9.00 -7.17 18.13
CA THR A 85 -8.53 -5.91 18.73
C THR A 85 -7.44 -5.24 17.92
N PHE A 86 -6.43 -6.01 17.49
CA PHE A 86 -5.32 -5.48 16.70
C PHE A 86 -5.78 -4.82 15.40
N CYS A 87 -6.71 -5.46 14.69
CA CYS A 87 -7.29 -4.91 13.47
C CYS A 87 -8.16 -3.69 13.77
N ARG A 88 -9.13 -3.81 14.67
CA ARG A 88 -10.08 -2.73 15.01
C ARG A 88 -9.37 -1.46 15.47
N GLU A 89 -8.52 -1.57 16.49
CA GLU A 89 -7.85 -0.41 17.06
C GLU A 89 -6.68 0.05 16.19
N GLY A 90 -5.91 -0.88 15.64
CA GLY A 90 -4.77 -0.57 14.79
C GLY A 90 -5.17 0.18 13.54
N THR A 91 -6.21 -0.25 12.81
CA THR A 91 -6.69 0.47 11.62
C THR A 91 -7.19 1.87 11.96
N TYR A 92 -7.86 2.03 13.11
CA TYR A 92 -8.29 3.33 13.59
C TYR A 92 -7.10 4.27 13.86
N TRP A 93 -6.09 3.81 14.60
CA TRP A 93 -4.91 4.63 14.93
C TRP A 93 -4.11 4.99 13.68
N MET A 94 -3.90 4.03 12.80
CA MET A 94 -3.17 4.26 11.55
C MET A 94 -3.89 5.29 10.68
N ARG A 95 -5.23 5.25 10.58
CA ARG A 95 -6.02 6.28 9.88
C ARG A 95 -5.79 7.66 10.47
N GLN A 96 -5.76 7.81 11.80
CA GLN A 96 -5.50 9.10 12.43
C GLN A 96 -4.12 9.65 12.09
N ILE A 97 -3.10 8.78 12.08
CA ILE A 97 -1.74 9.17 11.71
C ILE A 97 -1.69 9.54 10.22
N MET A 98 -2.23 8.70 9.34
CA MET A 98 -2.24 8.96 7.90
C MET A 98 -2.99 10.25 7.55
N ALA A 99 -4.10 10.54 8.19
CA ALA A 99 -4.85 11.77 7.96
C ALA A 99 -4.05 13.04 8.32
N ARG A 100 -3.27 13.01 9.41
CA ARG A 100 -2.42 14.17 9.73
C ARG A 100 -1.18 14.28 8.85
N LEU A 101 -0.60 13.15 8.40
CA LEU A 101 0.48 13.15 7.42
C LEU A 101 0.01 13.72 6.07
N GLU A 102 -1.15 13.28 5.58
CA GLU A 102 -1.76 13.82 4.34
C GLU A 102 -2.01 15.34 4.46
N ALA A 103 -2.37 15.82 5.64
CA ALA A 103 -2.62 17.23 5.91
C ALA A 103 -1.35 18.07 6.14
N GLY A 104 -0.14 17.49 5.98
CA GLY A 104 1.13 18.15 6.26
C GLY A 104 1.37 18.49 7.74
N ARG A 105 0.70 17.77 8.64
CA ARG A 105 0.77 17.96 10.11
C ARG A 105 1.37 16.74 10.81
N GLY A 106 2.26 16.04 10.12
CA GLY A 106 2.98 14.90 10.69
C GLY A 106 3.80 15.30 11.92
N LEU A 107 3.91 14.39 12.85
CA LEU A 107 4.71 14.55 14.06
C LEU A 107 5.96 13.67 14.00
N PRO A 108 7.06 14.06 14.62
CA PRO A 108 8.21 13.19 14.78
C PRO A 108 7.80 11.84 15.39
N GLY A 109 8.24 10.74 14.80
CA GLY A 109 7.90 9.39 15.23
C GLY A 109 6.57 8.83 14.68
N ASP A 110 5.88 9.53 13.78
CA ASP A 110 4.64 9.04 13.19
C ASP A 110 4.87 7.85 12.25
N VAL A 111 5.93 7.87 11.47
CA VAL A 111 6.28 6.78 10.56
C VAL A 111 6.66 5.52 11.34
N GLU A 112 7.47 5.67 12.38
CA GLU A 112 7.84 4.56 13.26
C GLU A 112 6.63 3.97 13.99
N LYS A 113 5.67 4.80 14.41
CA LYS A 113 4.40 4.33 15.00
C LYS A 113 3.54 3.56 14.01
N LEU A 114 3.47 4.02 12.75
CA LEU A 114 2.76 3.29 11.71
C LEU A 114 3.36 1.90 11.50
N GLU A 115 4.68 1.80 11.46
CA GLU A 115 5.38 0.53 11.30
C GLU A 115 5.17 -0.39 12.51
N ASP A 116 5.25 0.14 13.74
CA ASP A 116 4.99 -0.62 14.95
C ASP A 116 3.55 -1.16 15.00
N ILE A 117 2.56 -0.31 14.71
CA ILE A 117 1.16 -0.73 14.67
C ILE A 117 0.95 -1.80 13.59
N ALA A 118 1.48 -1.61 12.39
CA ALA A 118 1.38 -2.57 11.30
C ALA A 118 2.01 -3.93 11.67
N SER A 119 3.16 -3.91 12.31
CA SER A 119 3.84 -5.12 12.79
C SER A 119 3.03 -5.85 13.87
N ASN A 120 2.30 -5.11 14.70
CA ASN A 120 1.41 -5.67 15.72
C ASN A 120 0.09 -6.21 15.15
N ILE A 121 -0.34 -5.79 13.98
CA ILE A 121 -1.50 -6.34 13.27
C ILE A 121 -1.13 -7.63 12.53
N SER A 122 0.05 -7.64 11.88
CA SER A 122 0.50 -8.73 11.02
C SER A 122 0.54 -10.08 11.74
N GLY A 123 -0.13 -11.08 11.17
CA GLY A 123 -0.20 -12.45 11.68
C GLY A 123 -1.00 -12.63 12.97
N ARG A 124 -1.70 -11.59 13.45
CA ARG A 124 -2.43 -11.63 14.73
C ARG A 124 -3.95 -11.48 14.59
N SER A 125 -4.43 -11.34 13.38
CA SER A 125 -5.86 -11.27 13.08
C SER A 125 -6.40 -12.62 12.61
N PHE A 126 -7.67 -12.93 12.89
CA PHE A 126 -8.31 -14.20 12.47
C PHE A 126 -8.48 -14.32 10.96
N CYS A 127 -8.52 -13.23 10.25
CA CYS A 127 -8.64 -13.20 8.78
C CYS A 127 -7.54 -12.34 8.17
N ALA A 128 -7.35 -12.50 6.87
CA ALA A 128 -6.30 -11.82 6.12
C ALA A 128 -6.47 -10.29 6.00
N LEU A 129 -7.58 -9.69 6.46
CA LEU A 129 -7.82 -8.26 6.34
C LEU A 129 -6.74 -7.44 7.08
N GLY A 130 -6.32 -7.88 8.26
CA GLY A 130 -5.26 -7.23 9.02
C GLY A 130 -3.93 -7.25 8.27
N ASP A 131 -3.55 -8.40 7.74
CA ASP A 131 -2.32 -8.55 6.95
C ASP A 131 -2.38 -7.76 5.64
N ALA A 132 -3.51 -7.80 4.95
CA ALA A 132 -3.77 -7.07 3.73
C ALA A 132 -3.61 -5.55 3.89
N TYR A 133 -3.89 -5.04 5.07
CA TYR A 133 -3.73 -3.64 5.40
C TYR A 133 -2.31 -3.28 5.83
N ALA A 134 -1.69 -4.11 6.66
CA ALA A 134 -0.37 -3.86 7.21
C ALA A 134 0.75 -3.91 6.16
N ALA A 135 0.68 -4.84 5.22
CA ALA A 135 1.74 -5.10 4.24
C ALA A 135 2.05 -3.91 3.31
N PRO A 136 1.07 -3.29 2.61
CA PRO A 136 1.35 -2.14 1.73
C PRO A 136 1.83 -0.92 2.51
N LEU A 137 1.34 -0.71 3.73
CA LEU A 137 1.74 0.44 4.54
C LEU A 137 3.21 0.36 4.94
N ARG A 138 3.69 -0.80 5.39
CA ARG A 138 5.12 -1.01 5.74
C ARG A 138 6.05 -0.74 4.55
N LYS A 139 5.71 -1.27 3.38
CA LYS A 139 6.50 -1.05 2.16
C LYS A 139 6.49 0.43 1.75
N THR A 140 5.34 1.10 1.85
CA THR A 140 5.22 2.53 1.52
C THR A 140 6.02 3.41 2.46
N ALA A 141 5.97 3.15 3.77
CA ALA A 141 6.76 3.89 4.75
C ALA A 141 8.26 3.78 4.50
N ALA A 142 8.74 2.61 4.05
CA ALA A 142 10.14 2.40 3.70
C ALA A 142 10.55 3.08 2.37
N ALA A 143 9.65 3.14 1.38
CA ALA A 143 9.93 3.67 0.05
C ALA A 143 9.78 5.21 -0.06
N PHE A 144 8.97 5.81 0.78
CA PHE A 144 8.67 7.25 0.76
C PHE A 144 8.79 7.83 2.17
N PRO A 145 10.04 7.97 2.67
CA PRO A 145 10.33 8.46 4.01
C PRO A 145 9.93 9.93 4.23
#